data_ac54ff414f10181bc5a2536a9c451831
#
_entry.id   ac54ff414f10181bc5a2536a9c451831
#
_cell.length_a   1.000
_cell.length_b   1.000
_cell.length_c   1.000
_cell.angle_alpha   90.00
_cell.angle_beta   90.00
_cell.angle_gamma   90.00
#
_symmetry.space_group_name_H-M   'P 1'
#
loop_
_entity.id
_entity.type
_entity.pdbx_description
1 polymer ?
#
loop_
_entity_poly.entity_id
_entity_poly.type
_entity_poly.pdbx_seq_one_letter_code
_entity_poly.pdbx_strand_id
1 'polypeptide(L)'
;MKGSIIEIMDTTLRDGEQTSGVSFSRSEKLSIFRLLVEELGVPRVEVASARVSPGEFDTVKHICEWARANNHLHKIEVLGFVDGGKSAEWTAAAGVTVINLLCKGSERHCRQQLGKTPAQHIADIRAEIADAVGRGLKVNLYLEDWSNGISQSPDYVFSLMDALRHEPVERFMLPDTLGILDPYDTFDYVKRMVKTYPELRFDFHAHNDYDLATSNLFAALKVGASGVHCTVNGLGERAGNASLSSAVAVIHDMLHMSTGIDESKINRVSHIIESYSGVAIPPNKPIVGEYVFTQCAGVHADGDSKNNLYSSNLAPERFGRTREYALGKLSGKANIRKNLEALGLDLSEESIRKVTQRITELGDKKEIVTQEDLPYIIADVVKHSAINERIKLINYQLSITKDLRPTAIVKIEINGKQYMESSVGDGQYDAFMKALRKIYRGQRRREFPRLTNYAINIPPGGHTDALVQATIHWEYSGRTLKTVGLDADQTEAAIKATIKLLNIVEEYIDSVKPKK
;
A
#
# COMPACT_ATOMS: atom_id res chain seq x y z
N MET A 1 27.26 -15.93 1.81
CA MET A 1 26.02 -15.25 2.25
C MET A 1 24.72 -15.83 1.64
N LYS A 2 24.78 -16.87 0.80
CA LYS A 2 23.55 -17.56 0.36
C LYS A 2 22.89 -18.27 1.54
N GLY A 3 21.65 -17.89 1.88
CA GLY A 3 20.84 -18.50 2.94
C GLY A 3 20.75 -17.74 4.26
N SER A 4 21.37 -16.55 4.40
CA SER A 4 21.13 -15.68 5.56
C SER A 4 19.77 -14.99 5.45
N ILE A 5 19.05 -14.93 6.55
CA ILE A 5 17.80 -14.20 6.66
C ILE A 5 18.14 -12.76 7.03
N ILE A 6 17.66 -11.79 6.26
CA ILE A 6 17.71 -10.38 6.59
C ILE A 6 16.53 -10.02 7.48
N GLU A 7 16.80 -9.45 8.63
CA GLU A 7 15.76 -9.03 9.54
C GLU A 7 15.20 -7.66 9.13
N ILE A 8 13.90 -7.63 8.82
CA ILE A 8 13.18 -6.38 8.56
C ILE A 8 12.53 -5.92 9.86
N MET A 9 12.80 -4.67 10.27
CA MET A 9 11.99 -3.99 11.25
C MET A 9 10.98 -3.11 10.54
N ASP A 10 9.68 -3.37 10.74
CA ASP A 10 8.64 -2.47 10.26
C ASP A 10 8.41 -1.34 11.26
N THR A 11 8.44 -0.12 10.81
CA THR A 11 8.22 1.08 11.63
C THR A 11 6.99 1.89 11.17
N THR A 12 6.04 1.23 10.50
CA THR A 12 4.78 1.87 10.04
C THR A 12 4.01 2.51 11.19
N LEU A 13 3.98 1.86 12.36
CA LEU A 13 3.23 2.33 13.53
C LEU A 13 3.94 3.44 14.31
N ARG A 14 5.23 3.68 14.07
CA ARG A 14 5.99 4.76 14.70
C ARG A 14 6.36 5.85 13.69
N ASP A 15 7.28 5.57 12.75
CA ASP A 15 7.75 6.52 11.75
C ASP A 15 6.68 6.77 10.67
N GLY A 16 5.97 5.70 10.27
CA GLY A 16 4.85 5.83 9.33
C GLY A 16 3.76 6.75 9.85
N GLU A 17 3.50 6.79 11.15
CA GLU A 17 2.55 7.72 11.77
C GLU A 17 3.05 9.18 11.81
N GLN A 18 4.35 9.42 11.57
CA GLN A 18 4.89 10.77 11.40
C GLN A 18 4.61 11.37 10.01
N THR A 19 3.97 10.63 9.11
CA THR A 19 3.43 11.20 7.86
C THR A 19 2.39 12.26 8.19
N SER A 20 2.52 13.44 7.57
CA SER A 20 1.58 14.54 7.81
C SER A 20 0.14 14.11 7.54
N GLY A 21 -0.73 14.30 8.54
CA GLY A 21 -2.16 13.94 8.46
C GLY A 21 -2.48 12.48 8.79
N VAL A 22 -1.50 11.63 9.08
CA VAL A 22 -1.71 10.26 9.52
C VAL A 22 -1.78 10.18 11.04
N SER A 23 -2.79 9.50 11.54
CA SER A 23 -2.93 9.14 12.95
C SER A 23 -3.77 7.88 13.05
N PHE A 24 -3.25 6.86 13.72
CA PHE A 24 -3.94 5.60 13.89
C PHE A 24 -4.64 5.53 15.25
N SER A 25 -5.89 5.14 15.24
CA SER A 25 -6.60 4.81 16.48
C SER A 25 -6.01 3.56 17.15
N ARG A 26 -6.31 3.37 18.44
CA ARG A 26 -5.89 2.18 19.20
C ARG A 26 -6.25 0.86 18.51
N SER A 27 -7.46 0.77 17.96
CA SER A 27 -7.94 -0.43 17.25
C SER A 27 -7.23 -0.64 15.92
N GLU A 28 -6.92 0.43 15.19
CA GLU A 28 -6.16 0.37 13.96
C GLU A 28 -4.71 -0.04 14.21
N LYS A 29 -4.03 0.52 15.22
CA LYS A 29 -2.67 0.11 15.59
C LYS A 29 -2.59 -1.38 15.91
N LEU A 30 -3.52 -1.92 16.70
CA LEU A 30 -3.58 -3.35 16.96
C LEU A 30 -3.84 -4.15 15.69
N SER A 31 -4.76 -3.71 14.83
CA SER A 31 -5.06 -4.37 13.56
C SER A 31 -3.85 -4.37 12.62
N ILE A 32 -3.14 -3.24 12.49
CA ILE A 32 -1.92 -3.14 11.69
C ILE A 32 -0.83 -4.05 12.26
N PHE A 33 -0.61 -4.04 13.58
CA PHE A 33 0.37 -4.91 14.21
C PHE A 33 0.09 -6.39 13.89
N ARG A 34 -1.17 -6.82 13.99
CA ARG A 34 -1.58 -8.19 13.64
C ARG A 34 -1.32 -8.52 12.18
N LEU A 35 -1.68 -7.64 11.25
CA LEU A 35 -1.41 -7.82 9.82
C LEU A 35 0.09 -7.99 9.56
N LEU A 36 0.94 -7.19 10.22
CA LEU A 36 2.38 -7.27 10.09
C LEU A 36 2.94 -8.61 10.59
N VAL A 37 2.51 -9.08 11.76
CA VAL A 37 3.12 -10.24 12.41
C VAL A 37 2.47 -11.58 12.05
N GLU A 38 1.16 -11.62 11.78
CA GLU A 38 0.41 -12.84 11.45
C GLU A 38 0.31 -13.10 9.94
N GLU A 39 0.09 -12.04 9.13
CA GLU A 39 -0.07 -12.23 7.69
C GLU A 39 1.24 -12.05 6.92
N LEU A 40 2.01 -11.00 7.21
CA LEU A 40 3.29 -10.77 6.54
C LEU A 40 4.44 -11.56 7.16
N GLY A 41 4.35 -11.92 8.43
CA GLY A 41 5.44 -12.61 9.13
C GLY A 41 6.59 -11.68 9.53
N VAL A 42 6.37 -10.36 9.65
CA VAL A 42 7.40 -9.39 10.04
C VAL A 42 8.05 -9.82 11.37
N PRO A 43 9.39 -9.90 11.44
CA PRO A 43 10.06 -10.36 12.65
C PRO A 43 10.14 -9.30 13.74
N ARG A 44 10.15 -8.00 13.41
CA ARG A 44 10.34 -6.89 14.36
C ARG A 44 9.42 -5.71 13.96
N VAL A 45 8.71 -5.14 14.93
CA VAL A 45 7.78 -4.03 14.69
C VAL A 45 8.02 -2.95 15.74
N GLU A 46 8.37 -1.75 15.29
CA GLU A 46 8.47 -0.57 16.13
C GLU A 46 7.10 0.10 16.21
N VAL A 47 6.45 -0.04 17.37
CA VAL A 47 5.02 0.29 17.50
C VAL A 47 4.71 1.72 17.93
N ALA A 48 5.67 2.40 18.54
CA ALA A 48 5.48 3.76 19.07
C ALA A 48 6.81 4.43 19.45
N SER A 49 6.75 5.74 19.73
CA SER A 49 7.75 6.45 20.53
C SER A 49 7.29 6.53 21.99
N ALA A 50 8.22 6.34 22.92
CA ALA A 50 7.93 6.44 24.35
C ALA A 50 7.48 7.85 24.73
N ARG A 51 6.54 7.96 25.70
CA ARG A 51 6.13 9.20 26.35
C ARG A 51 5.46 10.24 25.45
N VAL A 52 4.92 9.83 24.29
CA VAL A 52 4.18 10.76 23.39
C VAL A 52 2.88 11.23 24.06
N SER A 53 2.07 10.31 24.57
CA SER A 53 0.82 10.62 25.24
C SER A 53 0.37 9.48 26.17
N PRO A 54 -0.57 9.73 27.12
CA PRO A 54 -1.22 8.67 27.89
C PRO A 54 -1.98 7.67 27.01
N GLY A 55 -2.65 8.14 25.95
CA GLY A 55 -3.37 7.27 25.00
C GLY A 55 -2.43 6.33 24.24
N GLU A 56 -1.23 6.79 23.91
CA GLU A 56 -0.21 5.96 23.28
C GLU A 56 0.30 4.87 24.24
N PHE A 57 0.47 5.20 25.52
CA PHE A 57 0.81 4.22 26.55
C PHE A 57 -0.22 3.09 26.62
N ASP A 58 -1.49 3.45 26.71
CA ASP A 58 -2.59 2.47 26.77
C ASP A 58 -2.68 1.63 25.50
N THR A 59 -2.37 2.23 24.35
CA THR A 59 -2.35 1.55 23.05
C THR A 59 -1.22 0.50 23.01
N VAL A 60 0.00 0.88 23.38
CA VAL A 60 1.15 -0.04 23.40
C VAL A 60 0.92 -1.16 24.41
N LYS A 61 0.42 -0.84 25.60
CA LYS A 61 0.05 -1.85 26.61
C LYS A 61 -0.95 -2.86 26.07
N HIS A 62 -1.98 -2.39 25.36
CA HIS A 62 -2.98 -3.26 24.75
C HIS A 62 -2.40 -4.16 23.65
N ILE A 63 -1.49 -3.62 22.81
CA ILE A 63 -0.77 -4.42 21.81
C ILE A 63 0.08 -5.50 22.50
N CYS A 64 0.79 -5.15 23.60
CA CYS A 64 1.61 -6.09 24.39
C CYS A 64 0.77 -7.20 25.03
N GLU A 65 -0.41 -6.88 25.56
CA GLU A 65 -1.33 -7.86 26.13
C GLU A 65 -1.78 -8.88 25.07
N TRP A 66 -2.19 -8.41 23.91
CA TRP A 66 -2.55 -9.28 22.79
C TRP A 66 -1.35 -10.09 22.29
N ALA A 67 -0.20 -9.46 22.11
CA ALA A 67 1.01 -10.11 21.60
C ALA A 67 1.53 -11.20 22.56
N ARG A 68 1.43 -10.99 23.87
CA ARG A 68 1.79 -11.99 24.88
C ARG A 68 0.89 -13.21 24.78
N ALA A 69 -0.43 -13.02 24.63
CA ALA A 69 -1.39 -14.11 24.48
C ALA A 69 -1.19 -14.92 23.19
N ASN A 70 -0.56 -14.32 22.17
CA ASN A 70 -0.37 -14.91 20.84
C ASN A 70 1.10 -15.21 20.48
N ASN A 71 2.02 -15.20 21.45
CA ASN A 71 3.45 -15.48 21.23
C ASN A 71 4.20 -14.48 20.32
N HIS A 72 3.78 -13.23 20.26
CA HIS A 72 4.40 -12.19 19.43
C HIS A 72 5.08 -11.07 20.22
N LEU A 73 5.10 -11.14 21.56
CA LEU A 73 5.65 -10.08 22.40
C LEU A 73 7.11 -9.72 22.06
N HIS A 74 7.91 -10.73 21.72
CA HIS A 74 9.32 -10.58 21.36
C HIS A 74 9.55 -9.78 20.06
N LYS A 75 8.50 -9.52 19.28
CA LYS A 75 8.55 -8.74 18.04
C LYS A 75 8.33 -7.25 18.26
N ILE A 76 7.89 -6.84 19.45
CA ILE A 76 7.54 -5.45 19.76
C ILE A 76 8.77 -4.68 20.20
N GLU A 77 9.01 -3.55 19.54
CA GLU A 77 10.03 -2.58 19.88
C GLU A 77 9.41 -1.19 20.07
N VAL A 78 10.00 -0.35 20.90
CA VAL A 78 9.57 1.03 21.15
C VAL A 78 10.76 1.95 21.06
N LEU A 79 10.63 3.08 20.36
CA LEU A 79 11.62 4.14 20.31
C LEU A 79 11.65 4.87 21.67
N GLY A 80 12.80 4.93 22.30
CA GLY A 80 13.03 5.68 23.54
C GLY A 80 14.12 6.73 23.38
N PHE A 81 14.29 7.54 24.40
CA PHE A 81 15.25 8.65 24.40
C PHE A 81 16.25 8.50 25.53
N VAL A 82 17.43 9.13 25.40
CA VAL A 82 18.40 9.30 26.49
C VAL A 82 17.90 10.44 27.39
N ASP A 83 17.01 10.11 28.33
CA ASP A 83 16.23 11.08 29.11
C ASP A 83 16.19 10.84 30.63
N GLY A 84 17.18 10.12 31.13
CA GLY A 84 17.35 9.82 32.57
C GLY A 84 16.40 8.72 33.04
N GLY A 85 16.22 7.68 32.24
CA GLY A 85 15.47 6.47 32.56
C GLY A 85 13.97 6.56 32.35
N LYS A 86 13.44 7.72 31.95
CA LYS A 86 12.00 7.93 31.84
C LYS A 86 11.38 7.15 30.67
N SER A 87 12.08 7.10 29.54
CA SER A 87 11.65 6.29 28.39
C SER A 87 11.76 4.79 28.68
N ALA A 88 12.80 4.36 29.37
CA ALA A 88 12.97 2.97 29.79
C ALA A 88 11.90 2.54 30.80
N GLU A 89 11.58 3.40 31.78
CA GLU A 89 10.47 3.17 32.72
C GLU A 89 9.13 3.02 32.01
N TRP A 90 8.82 3.94 31.11
CA TRP A 90 7.58 3.92 30.32
C TRP A 90 7.48 2.63 29.50
N THR A 91 8.57 2.24 28.82
CA THR A 91 8.62 1.06 27.97
C THR A 91 8.40 -0.23 28.77
N ALA A 92 9.09 -0.37 29.91
CA ALA A 92 8.92 -1.52 30.80
C ALA A 92 7.51 -1.57 31.40
N ALA A 93 6.96 -0.43 31.83
CA ALA A 93 5.61 -0.34 32.40
C ALA A 93 4.52 -0.67 31.37
N ALA A 94 4.72 -0.38 30.09
CA ALA A 94 3.82 -0.77 28.99
C ALA A 94 3.89 -2.28 28.68
N GLY A 95 4.90 -3.00 29.23
CA GLY A 95 5.08 -4.44 29.04
C GLY A 95 5.88 -4.83 27.81
N VAL A 96 6.59 -3.89 27.19
CA VAL A 96 7.53 -4.10 26.07
C VAL A 96 8.84 -4.69 26.62
N THR A 97 9.54 -5.44 25.79
CA THR A 97 10.81 -6.10 26.18
C THR A 97 12.03 -5.57 25.45
N VAL A 98 11.84 -4.72 24.42
CA VAL A 98 12.93 -4.16 23.60
C VAL A 98 12.74 -2.66 23.46
N ILE A 99 13.78 -1.89 23.79
CA ILE A 99 13.81 -0.43 23.59
C ILE A 99 14.86 -0.07 22.53
N ASN A 100 14.47 0.81 21.60
CA ASN A 100 15.36 1.42 20.61
C ASN A 100 15.75 2.81 21.12
N LEU A 101 16.89 2.93 21.80
CA LEU A 101 17.35 4.20 22.36
C LEU A 101 17.90 5.12 21.27
N LEU A 102 17.35 6.32 21.17
CA LEU A 102 17.80 7.35 20.24
C LEU A 102 18.92 8.19 20.87
N CYS A 103 20.12 8.09 20.34
CA CYS A 103 21.24 8.98 20.67
C CYS A 103 21.70 9.75 19.43
N LYS A 104 22.58 10.75 19.59
CA LYS A 104 23.06 11.59 18.49
C LYS A 104 24.26 10.95 17.80
N GLY A 105 24.10 10.63 16.52
CA GLY A 105 25.13 10.04 15.66
C GLY A 105 26.05 11.06 14.98
N SER A 106 25.80 12.39 15.12
CA SER A 106 26.67 13.45 14.61
C SER A 106 27.15 14.37 15.74
N GLU A 107 28.39 14.86 15.63
CA GLU A 107 28.95 15.82 16.58
C GLU A 107 28.14 17.13 16.60
N ARG A 108 27.64 17.54 15.43
CA ARG A 108 26.79 18.72 15.29
C ARG A 108 25.54 18.62 16.17
N HIS A 109 24.80 17.52 16.11
CA HIS A 109 23.62 17.33 16.97
C HIS A 109 23.98 17.19 18.44
N CYS A 110 25.07 16.49 18.77
CA CYS A 110 25.55 16.40 20.14
C CYS A 110 25.83 17.78 20.76
N ARG A 111 26.58 18.63 20.03
CA ARG A 111 26.98 19.94 20.54
C ARG A 111 25.87 21.01 20.44
N GLN A 112 25.18 21.08 19.30
CA GLN A 112 24.26 22.20 19.05
C GLN A 112 22.84 21.92 19.56
N GLN A 113 22.34 20.67 19.42
CA GLN A 113 21.00 20.34 19.86
C GLN A 113 20.98 19.95 21.36
N LEU A 114 21.93 19.12 21.82
CA LEU A 114 21.96 18.72 23.21
C LEU A 114 22.76 19.68 24.10
N GLY A 115 23.63 20.52 23.55
CA GLY A 115 24.55 21.39 24.31
C GLY A 115 25.61 20.60 25.11
N LYS A 116 25.94 19.36 24.68
CA LYS A 116 26.83 18.46 25.39
C LYS A 116 28.17 18.25 24.70
N THR A 117 29.19 17.95 25.46
CA THR A 117 30.45 17.40 24.94
C THR A 117 30.23 15.92 24.54
N PRO A 118 31.03 15.37 23.62
CA PRO A 118 31.01 13.94 23.30
C PRO A 118 31.13 13.04 24.53
N ALA A 119 32.02 13.36 25.45
CA ALA A 119 32.22 12.60 26.69
C ALA A 119 30.98 12.59 27.60
N GLN A 120 30.31 13.73 27.75
CA GLN A 120 29.06 13.82 28.51
C GLN A 120 27.95 12.99 27.82
N HIS A 121 27.82 13.09 26.50
CA HIS A 121 26.81 12.33 25.77
C HIS A 121 27.05 10.82 25.89
N ILE A 122 28.28 10.35 25.75
CA ILE A 122 28.66 8.94 25.96
C ILE A 122 28.29 8.47 27.37
N ALA A 123 28.60 9.29 28.39
CA ALA A 123 28.26 8.94 29.76
C ALA A 123 26.74 8.81 29.99
N ASP A 124 25.97 9.73 29.41
CA ASP A 124 24.50 9.67 29.48
C ASP A 124 23.94 8.42 28.77
N ILE A 125 24.45 8.08 27.60
CA ILE A 125 24.03 6.88 26.86
C ILE A 125 24.30 5.62 27.67
N ARG A 126 25.49 5.50 28.28
CA ARG A 126 25.84 4.38 29.13
C ARG A 126 24.93 4.25 30.35
N ALA A 127 24.64 5.36 31.00
CA ALA A 127 23.70 5.38 32.12
C ALA A 127 22.29 4.92 31.70
N GLU A 128 21.82 5.38 30.54
CA GLU A 128 20.52 4.99 29.99
C GLU A 128 20.46 3.49 29.62
N ILE A 129 21.54 2.97 29.01
CA ILE A 129 21.65 1.53 28.70
C ILE A 129 21.60 0.71 29.99
N ALA A 130 22.39 1.11 31.02
CA ALA A 130 22.43 0.41 32.31
C ALA A 130 21.06 0.42 33.01
N ASP A 131 20.33 1.55 32.99
CA ASP A 131 18.98 1.64 33.55
C ASP A 131 17.98 0.75 32.78
N ALA A 132 17.99 0.80 31.47
CA ALA A 132 17.11 -0.03 30.63
C ALA A 132 17.34 -1.53 30.85
N VAL A 133 18.60 -1.96 30.88
CA VAL A 133 18.97 -3.35 31.17
C VAL A 133 18.61 -3.73 32.61
N GLY A 134 18.82 -2.83 33.59
CA GLY A 134 18.41 -3.02 34.97
C GLY A 134 16.90 -3.23 35.14
N ARG A 135 16.08 -2.73 34.20
CA ARG A 135 14.64 -2.96 34.13
C ARG A 135 14.27 -4.22 33.35
N GLY A 136 15.24 -4.98 32.84
CA GLY A 136 15.03 -6.21 32.06
C GLY A 136 14.73 -5.98 30.56
N LEU A 137 15.00 -4.77 30.04
CA LEU A 137 14.85 -4.46 28.62
C LEU A 137 16.11 -4.87 27.85
N LYS A 138 15.93 -5.35 26.65
CA LYS A 138 16.94 -5.43 25.61
C LYS A 138 17.09 -4.07 24.94
N VAL A 139 18.30 -3.70 24.57
CA VAL A 139 18.61 -2.38 24.06
C VAL A 139 19.14 -2.47 22.64
N ASN A 140 18.50 -1.73 21.72
CA ASN A 140 19.07 -1.33 20.44
C ASN A 140 19.41 0.17 20.51
N LEU A 141 20.34 0.62 19.67
CA LEU A 141 20.80 2.01 19.71
C LEU A 141 20.73 2.66 18.33
N TYR A 142 19.88 3.68 18.18
CA TYR A 142 19.84 4.55 17.02
C TYR A 142 20.90 5.65 17.12
N LEU A 143 21.72 5.80 16.09
CA LEU A 143 22.67 6.90 15.94
C LEU A 143 22.05 8.02 15.09
N GLU A 144 21.07 8.75 15.61
CA GLU A 144 20.33 9.80 14.84
C GLU A 144 21.30 10.76 14.15
N ASP A 145 21.01 11.07 12.87
CA ASP A 145 21.86 11.89 12.00
C ASP A 145 23.23 11.24 11.68
N TRP A 146 23.30 9.89 11.72
CA TRP A 146 24.53 9.16 11.43
C TRP A 146 25.12 9.47 10.06
N SER A 147 24.29 9.67 9.02
CA SER A 147 24.74 9.99 7.68
C SER A 147 25.56 11.30 7.64
N ASN A 148 25.11 12.35 8.30
CA ASN A 148 25.92 13.55 8.50
C ASN A 148 27.14 13.31 9.42
N GLY A 149 26.97 12.51 10.46
CA GLY A 149 28.05 12.16 11.38
C GLY A 149 29.22 11.52 10.66
N ILE A 150 28.97 10.44 9.93
CA ILE A 150 30.01 9.66 9.25
C ILE A 150 30.69 10.43 8.10
N SER A 151 29.96 11.35 7.44
CA SER A 151 30.50 12.16 6.36
C SER A 151 31.28 13.39 6.85
N GLN A 152 30.80 14.08 7.92
CA GLN A 152 31.33 15.37 8.35
C GLN A 152 32.15 15.31 9.64
N SER A 153 31.87 14.33 10.50
CA SER A 153 32.54 14.15 11.80
C SER A 153 32.83 12.66 12.10
N PRO A 154 33.55 11.95 11.19
CA PRO A 154 33.78 10.51 11.35
C PRO A 154 34.49 10.16 12.66
N ASP A 155 35.44 10.98 13.15
CA ASP A 155 36.15 10.77 14.41
C ASP A 155 35.18 10.74 15.59
N TYR A 156 34.13 11.55 15.59
CA TYR A 156 33.09 11.50 16.60
C TYR A 156 32.32 10.18 16.53
N VAL A 157 31.91 9.74 15.35
CA VAL A 157 31.18 8.47 15.16
C VAL A 157 32.01 7.29 15.66
N PHE A 158 33.27 7.20 15.27
CA PHE A 158 34.17 6.11 15.71
C PHE A 158 34.47 6.18 17.20
N SER A 159 34.68 7.36 17.76
CA SER A 159 34.87 7.54 19.21
C SER A 159 33.63 7.09 20.01
N LEU A 160 32.44 7.43 19.50
CA LEU A 160 31.17 6.98 20.08
C LEU A 160 31.04 5.44 20.02
N MET A 161 31.33 4.85 18.89
CA MET A 161 31.28 3.40 18.71
C MET A 161 32.31 2.67 19.58
N ASP A 162 33.53 3.13 19.62
CA ASP A 162 34.60 2.55 20.48
C ASP A 162 34.21 2.57 21.96
N ALA A 163 33.51 3.63 22.38
CA ALA A 163 33.03 3.74 23.75
C ALA A 163 31.86 2.79 24.07
N LEU A 164 31.02 2.49 23.08
CA LEU A 164 29.77 1.75 23.29
C LEU A 164 29.80 0.30 22.81
N ARG A 165 30.81 -0.13 22.04
CA ARG A 165 30.87 -1.46 21.44
C ARG A 165 30.82 -2.63 22.43
N HIS A 166 31.15 -2.41 23.69
CA HIS A 166 31.15 -3.44 24.75
C HIS A 166 29.96 -3.32 25.70
N GLU A 167 29.07 -2.31 25.46
CA GLU A 167 27.83 -2.20 26.22
C GLU A 167 26.83 -3.28 25.75
N PRO A 168 25.87 -3.67 26.58
CA PRO A 168 24.86 -4.69 26.24
C PRO A 168 23.82 -4.17 25.24
N VAL A 169 24.29 -3.83 24.04
CA VAL A 169 23.48 -3.38 22.89
C VAL A 169 23.37 -4.51 21.88
N GLU A 170 22.14 -4.91 21.52
CA GLU A 170 21.93 -6.01 20.57
C GLU A 170 22.18 -5.56 19.12
N ARG A 171 21.88 -4.29 18.78
CA ARG A 171 22.02 -3.72 17.43
C ARG A 171 22.36 -2.24 17.48
N PHE A 172 23.17 -1.81 16.53
CA PHE A 172 23.40 -0.41 16.22
C PHE A 172 22.69 -0.04 14.93
N MET A 173 21.81 0.95 14.99
CA MET A 173 21.00 1.38 13.87
C MET A 173 21.60 2.63 13.24
N LEU A 174 21.84 2.57 11.94
CA LEU A 174 22.52 3.61 11.15
C LEU A 174 21.48 4.36 10.31
N PRO A 175 20.88 5.44 10.81
CA PRO A 175 19.87 6.17 10.05
C PRO A 175 20.47 7.20 9.11
N ASP A 176 20.04 7.17 7.87
CA ASP A 176 20.07 8.29 6.96
C ASP A 176 18.84 9.18 7.20
N THR A 177 18.92 9.94 8.30
CA THR A 177 17.81 10.69 8.89
C THR A 177 17.21 11.72 7.93
N LEU A 178 18.00 12.29 7.05
CA LEU A 178 17.59 13.30 6.07
C LEU A 178 17.56 12.77 4.62
N GLY A 179 17.76 11.46 4.44
CA GLY A 179 17.76 10.82 3.13
C GLY A 179 18.80 11.41 2.16
N ILE A 180 19.99 11.78 2.66
CA ILE A 180 21.01 12.53 1.91
C ILE A 180 22.07 11.66 1.24
N LEU A 181 22.15 10.39 1.59
CA LEU A 181 23.17 9.50 1.03
C LEU A 181 22.78 9.02 -0.37
N ASP A 182 23.76 8.86 -1.21
CA ASP A 182 23.65 8.07 -2.42
C ASP A 182 24.05 6.61 -2.18
N PRO A 183 23.83 5.68 -3.13
CA PRO A 183 24.17 4.27 -2.95
C PRO A 183 25.67 3.99 -2.80
N TYR A 184 26.54 4.81 -3.36
CA TYR A 184 28.01 4.65 -3.25
C TYR A 184 28.50 5.08 -1.88
N ASP A 185 28.06 6.22 -1.39
CA ASP A 185 28.35 6.69 -0.04
C ASP A 185 27.79 5.72 1.00
N THR A 186 26.58 5.24 0.82
CA THR A 186 25.98 4.22 1.70
C THR A 186 26.82 2.96 1.72
N PHE A 187 27.23 2.47 0.54
CA PHE A 187 28.10 1.29 0.44
C PHE A 187 29.40 1.48 1.20
N ASP A 188 30.10 2.61 0.98
CA ASP A 188 31.41 2.86 1.57
C ASP A 188 31.32 3.11 3.08
N TYR A 189 30.35 3.89 3.55
CA TYR A 189 30.20 4.22 4.96
C TYR A 189 29.75 3.01 5.78
N VAL A 190 28.75 2.25 5.33
CA VAL A 190 28.31 1.05 6.02
C VAL A 190 29.39 -0.04 6.00
N LYS A 191 30.09 -0.21 4.86
CA LYS A 191 31.23 -1.12 4.77
C LYS A 191 32.31 -0.78 5.78
N ARG A 192 32.59 0.51 5.97
CA ARG A 192 33.57 0.97 6.96
C ARG A 192 33.14 0.61 8.37
N MET A 193 31.86 0.79 8.73
CA MET A 193 31.31 0.39 10.03
C MET A 193 31.43 -1.12 10.26
N VAL A 194 30.89 -1.93 9.33
CA VAL A 194 30.91 -3.40 9.43
C VAL A 194 32.33 -3.96 9.47
N LYS A 195 33.26 -3.36 8.72
CA LYS A 195 34.67 -3.82 8.70
C LYS A 195 35.40 -3.45 10.00
N THR A 196 35.09 -2.29 10.60
CA THR A 196 35.74 -1.83 11.85
C THR A 196 35.20 -2.58 13.06
N TYR A 197 33.92 -2.95 13.06
CA TYR A 197 33.24 -3.62 14.17
C TYR A 197 32.54 -4.90 13.68
N PRO A 198 33.30 -5.92 13.25
CA PRO A 198 32.73 -7.14 12.68
C PRO A 198 31.91 -7.99 13.67
N GLU A 199 32.10 -7.76 14.97
CA GLU A 199 31.33 -8.41 16.04
C GLU A 199 29.96 -7.80 16.28
N LEU A 200 29.71 -6.57 15.78
CA LEU A 200 28.47 -5.84 16.01
C LEU A 200 27.45 -6.09 14.87
N ARG A 201 26.20 -5.96 15.22
CA ARG A 201 25.08 -6.03 14.27
C ARG A 201 24.63 -4.61 13.92
N PHE A 202 24.61 -4.33 12.61
CA PHE A 202 24.18 -3.03 12.09
C PHE A 202 22.89 -3.18 11.31
N ASP A 203 21.90 -2.34 11.64
CA ASP A 203 20.70 -2.16 10.84
C ASP A 203 20.77 -0.81 10.12
N PHE A 204 20.25 -0.74 8.90
CA PHE A 204 20.20 0.49 8.13
C PHE A 204 18.77 1.01 8.01
N HIS A 205 18.59 2.31 8.28
CA HIS A 205 17.31 3.01 8.17
C HIS A 205 17.45 4.18 7.20
N ALA A 206 16.60 4.23 6.16
CA ALA A 206 16.71 5.23 5.11
C ALA A 206 15.39 5.99 4.90
N HIS A 207 15.45 7.33 5.05
CA HIS A 207 14.43 8.21 4.50
C HIS A 207 14.57 8.37 2.99
N ASN A 208 13.48 8.77 2.32
CA ASN A 208 13.34 8.68 0.86
C ASN A 208 13.35 10.05 0.15
N ASP A 209 14.00 11.05 0.74
CA ASP A 209 13.95 12.45 0.29
C ASP A 209 14.43 12.65 -1.17
N TYR A 210 15.42 11.88 -1.63
CA TYR A 210 15.89 11.85 -3.02
C TYR A 210 15.39 10.63 -3.82
N ASP A 211 14.38 9.90 -3.31
CA ASP A 211 13.88 8.65 -3.90
C ASP A 211 14.94 7.54 -4.01
N LEU A 212 15.94 7.54 -3.11
CA LEU A 212 17.06 6.61 -3.10
C LEU A 212 17.02 5.59 -1.96
N ALA A 213 16.00 5.64 -1.09
CA ALA A 213 15.95 4.80 0.12
C ALA A 213 16.10 3.29 -0.18
N THR A 214 15.42 2.77 -1.20
CA THR A 214 15.52 1.35 -1.58
C THR A 214 16.90 0.98 -2.13
N SER A 215 17.53 1.86 -2.92
CA SER A 215 18.88 1.62 -3.46
C SER A 215 19.96 1.72 -2.38
N ASN A 216 19.78 2.63 -1.41
CA ASN A 216 20.67 2.75 -0.25
C ASN A 216 20.56 1.53 0.66
N LEU A 217 19.35 1.03 0.90
CA LEU A 217 19.12 -0.23 1.61
C LEU A 217 19.84 -1.40 0.93
N PHE A 218 19.73 -1.51 -0.41
CA PHE A 218 20.47 -2.53 -1.16
C PHE A 218 21.99 -2.40 -0.96
N ALA A 219 22.53 -1.17 -1.04
CA ALA A 219 23.95 -0.92 -0.86
C ALA A 219 24.43 -1.30 0.54
N ALA A 220 23.67 -0.95 1.58
CA ALA A 220 23.98 -1.30 2.97
C ALA A 220 24.00 -2.81 3.21
N LEU A 221 22.98 -3.53 2.71
CA LEU A 221 22.92 -5.00 2.84
C LEU A 221 24.02 -5.71 2.05
N LYS A 222 24.40 -5.16 0.90
CA LYS A 222 25.48 -5.70 0.05
C LYS A 222 26.82 -5.77 0.77
N VAL A 223 27.06 -4.89 1.75
CA VAL A 223 28.31 -4.80 2.51
C VAL A 223 28.22 -5.34 3.91
N GLY A 224 27.08 -5.92 4.30
CA GLY A 224 26.98 -6.70 5.53
C GLY A 224 26.12 -6.10 6.65
N ALA A 225 25.28 -5.09 6.36
CA ALA A 225 24.22 -4.75 7.29
C ALA A 225 23.33 -5.99 7.53
N SER A 226 22.93 -6.21 8.78
CA SER A 226 22.21 -7.42 9.20
C SER A 226 20.69 -7.26 9.18
N GLY A 227 20.22 -6.03 9.16
CA GLY A 227 18.80 -5.70 9.09
C GLY A 227 18.56 -4.36 8.43
N VAL A 228 17.30 -4.11 8.12
CA VAL A 228 16.83 -2.86 7.54
C VAL A 228 15.48 -2.45 8.09
N HIS A 229 15.22 -1.15 8.08
CA HIS A 229 13.94 -0.60 8.52
C HIS A 229 13.14 -0.17 7.32
N CYS A 230 11.85 -0.51 7.34
CA CYS A 230 10.91 -0.21 6.28
C CYS A 230 9.56 0.22 6.85
N THR A 231 8.73 0.83 6.01
CA THR A 231 7.32 1.06 6.31
C THR A 231 6.45 0.51 5.19
N VAL A 232 5.26 0.06 5.52
CA VAL A 232 4.28 -0.29 4.47
C VAL A 232 3.95 0.97 3.68
N ASN A 233 3.91 0.83 2.37
CA ASN A 233 3.70 1.93 1.41
C ASN A 233 4.74 3.06 1.46
N GLY A 234 5.83 2.89 2.22
CA GLY A 234 6.85 3.93 2.38
C GLY A 234 6.38 5.13 3.20
N LEU A 235 5.40 4.96 4.09
CA LEU A 235 4.95 6.01 5.00
C LEU A 235 6.11 6.52 5.86
N GLY A 236 6.05 7.77 6.27
CA GLY A 236 7.06 8.40 7.11
C GLY A 236 7.13 9.91 6.93
N GLU A 237 7.98 10.53 7.71
CA GLU A 237 8.17 11.98 7.67
C GLU A 237 8.65 12.44 6.29
N ARG A 238 8.24 13.63 5.84
CA ARG A 238 8.60 14.27 4.55
C ARG A 238 8.25 13.40 3.33
N ALA A 239 9.26 12.79 2.66
CA ALA A 239 9.07 11.89 1.52
C ALA A 239 8.93 10.40 1.93
N GLY A 240 8.90 10.13 3.24
CA GLY A 240 8.72 8.78 3.79
C GLY A 240 10.00 7.98 3.92
N ASN A 241 9.85 6.67 4.01
CA ASN A 241 10.89 5.68 4.25
C ASN A 241 11.05 4.71 3.07
N ALA A 242 12.01 3.82 3.15
CA ALA A 242 12.07 2.66 2.26
C ALA A 242 10.77 1.85 2.33
N SER A 243 10.13 1.60 1.17
CA SER A 243 8.89 0.82 1.11
C SER A 243 9.15 -0.65 1.38
N LEU A 244 8.39 -1.27 2.28
CA LEU A 244 8.49 -2.69 2.60
C LEU A 244 8.42 -3.58 1.35
N SER A 245 7.49 -3.30 0.44
CA SER A 245 7.32 -4.08 -0.79
C SER A 245 8.56 -4.06 -1.68
N SER A 246 9.15 -2.88 -1.89
CA SER A 246 10.36 -2.73 -2.71
C SER A 246 11.57 -3.34 -2.02
N ALA A 247 11.71 -3.17 -0.71
CA ALA A 247 12.80 -3.74 0.08
C ALA A 247 12.82 -5.27 0.00
N VAL A 248 11.67 -5.92 0.22
CA VAL A 248 11.53 -7.38 0.17
C VAL A 248 11.89 -7.91 -1.23
N ALA A 249 11.36 -7.28 -2.29
CA ALA A 249 11.66 -7.70 -3.66
C ALA A 249 13.15 -7.56 -4.02
N VAL A 250 13.78 -6.44 -3.65
CA VAL A 250 15.20 -6.21 -3.91
C VAL A 250 16.09 -7.19 -3.13
N ILE A 251 15.76 -7.46 -1.86
CA ILE A 251 16.51 -8.44 -1.04
C ILE A 251 16.43 -9.82 -1.66
N HIS A 252 15.24 -10.25 -2.07
CA HIS A 252 15.05 -11.56 -2.67
C HIS A 252 15.67 -11.68 -4.06
N ASP A 253 15.35 -10.74 -4.97
CA ASP A 253 15.71 -10.88 -6.39
C ASP A 253 17.15 -10.49 -6.71
N MET A 254 17.70 -9.49 -6.02
CA MET A 254 19.03 -8.94 -6.33
C MET A 254 20.11 -9.39 -5.35
N LEU A 255 19.79 -9.60 -4.08
CA LEU A 255 20.73 -10.09 -3.08
C LEU A 255 20.66 -11.61 -2.91
N HIS A 256 19.59 -12.27 -3.40
CA HIS A 256 19.33 -13.71 -3.25
C HIS A 256 19.33 -14.15 -1.77
N MET A 257 18.74 -13.31 -0.91
CA MET A 257 18.56 -13.53 0.52
C MET A 257 17.06 -13.66 0.84
N SER A 258 16.75 -14.25 1.99
CA SER A 258 15.35 -14.35 2.47
C SER A 258 15.07 -13.29 3.53
N THR A 259 13.81 -12.85 3.61
CA THR A 259 13.32 -11.97 4.69
C THR A 259 12.34 -12.67 5.62
N GLY A 260 11.84 -13.86 5.20
CA GLY A 260 10.75 -14.55 5.90
C GLY A 260 9.37 -13.89 5.72
N ILE A 261 9.27 -12.82 4.92
CA ILE A 261 8.01 -12.12 4.65
C ILE A 261 7.17 -12.93 3.63
N ASP A 262 5.87 -13.07 3.89
CA ASP A 262 4.90 -13.61 2.91
C ASP A 262 4.56 -12.56 1.86
N GLU A 263 5.23 -12.64 0.71
CA GLU A 263 5.08 -11.69 -0.37
C GLU A 263 3.67 -11.69 -0.98
N SER A 264 2.96 -12.82 -0.91
CA SER A 264 1.59 -12.94 -1.45
C SER A 264 0.56 -12.07 -0.72
N LYS A 265 0.89 -11.63 0.49
CA LYS A 265 0.03 -10.78 1.33
C LYS A 265 0.35 -9.29 1.24
N ILE A 266 1.50 -8.93 0.65
CA ILE A 266 1.98 -7.53 0.60
C ILE A 266 0.93 -6.60 -0.02
N ASN A 267 0.36 -6.97 -1.16
CA ASN A 267 -0.63 -6.13 -1.83
C ASN A 267 -1.89 -5.90 -0.97
N ARG A 268 -2.41 -6.96 -0.35
CA ARG A 268 -3.58 -6.88 0.53
C ARG A 268 -3.32 -5.99 1.75
N VAL A 269 -2.19 -6.19 2.43
CA VAL A 269 -1.83 -5.41 3.62
C VAL A 269 -1.60 -3.94 3.24
N SER A 270 -0.96 -3.67 2.10
CA SER A 270 -0.75 -2.31 1.58
C SER A 270 -2.05 -1.54 1.40
N HIS A 271 -3.08 -2.16 0.82
CA HIS A 271 -4.39 -1.50 0.64
C HIS A 271 -5.17 -1.31 1.94
N ILE A 272 -5.02 -2.20 2.92
CA ILE A 272 -5.63 -1.99 4.24
C ILE A 272 -4.98 -0.78 4.94
N ILE A 273 -3.65 -0.67 4.88
CA ILE A 273 -2.93 0.46 5.47
C ILE A 273 -3.21 1.76 4.70
N GLU A 274 -3.38 1.72 3.38
CA GLU A 274 -3.89 2.85 2.59
C GLU A 274 -5.21 3.37 3.15
N SER A 275 -6.15 2.45 3.44
CA SER A 275 -7.46 2.81 4.01
C SER A 275 -7.36 3.40 5.42
N TYR A 276 -6.45 2.90 6.26
CA TYR A 276 -6.28 3.41 7.62
C TYR A 276 -5.51 4.73 7.67
N SER A 277 -4.48 4.87 6.84
CA SER A 277 -3.67 6.10 6.79
C SER A 277 -4.33 7.24 6.02
N GLY A 278 -5.26 6.94 5.11
CA GLY A 278 -5.80 7.90 4.16
C GLY A 278 -4.82 8.36 3.09
N VAL A 279 -3.61 7.80 3.05
CA VAL A 279 -2.58 8.11 2.05
C VAL A 279 -2.72 7.15 0.88
N ALA A 280 -3.19 7.66 -0.26
CA ALA A 280 -3.43 6.85 -1.45
C ALA A 280 -2.12 6.27 -2.03
N ILE A 281 -2.18 5.02 -2.46
CA ILE A 281 -1.08 4.38 -3.18
C ILE A 281 -1.05 4.91 -4.62
N PRO A 282 0.04 5.55 -5.08
CA PRO A 282 0.16 5.94 -6.48
C PRO A 282 -0.01 4.73 -7.40
N PRO A 283 -0.81 4.83 -8.49
CA PRO A 283 -1.09 3.69 -9.37
C PRO A 283 0.15 3.04 -9.98
N ASN A 284 1.24 3.78 -10.12
CA ASN A 284 2.53 3.32 -10.63
C ASN A 284 3.55 2.98 -9.52
N LYS A 285 3.13 2.94 -8.24
CA LYS A 285 4.05 2.57 -7.15
C LYS A 285 4.53 1.12 -7.33
N PRO A 286 5.84 0.85 -7.29
CA PRO A 286 6.35 -0.49 -7.48
C PRO A 286 5.62 -1.54 -6.63
N ILE A 287 5.28 -2.67 -7.26
CA ILE A 287 4.67 -3.88 -6.67
C ILE A 287 3.20 -3.70 -6.25
N VAL A 288 2.85 -2.63 -5.54
CA VAL A 288 1.53 -2.45 -4.93
C VAL A 288 0.60 -1.51 -5.72
N GLY A 289 1.13 -0.71 -6.63
CA GLY A 289 0.35 0.18 -7.48
C GLY A 289 -0.58 -0.58 -8.43
N GLU A 290 -1.70 0.03 -8.78
CA GLU A 290 -2.74 -0.58 -9.62
C GLU A 290 -2.21 -1.04 -10.98
N TYR A 291 -1.32 -0.23 -11.62
CA TYR A 291 -0.91 -0.45 -13.01
C TYR A 291 0.41 -1.21 -13.18
N VAL A 292 1.10 -1.59 -12.10
CA VAL A 292 2.45 -2.13 -12.18
C VAL A 292 2.56 -3.49 -12.87
N PHE A 293 1.45 -4.24 -12.97
CA PHE A 293 1.36 -5.52 -13.66
C PHE A 293 0.48 -5.44 -14.92
N THR A 294 0.20 -4.21 -15.41
CA THR A 294 -0.64 -3.97 -16.58
C THR A 294 0.21 -3.65 -17.80
N GLN A 295 0.08 -4.44 -18.86
CA GLN A 295 0.72 -4.24 -20.15
C GLN A 295 -0.17 -3.40 -21.06
N CYS A 296 0.32 -2.26 -21.54
CA CYS A 296 -0.43 -1.36 -22.42
C CYS A 296 -0.12 -1.59 -23.90
N ALA A 297 1.15 -1.80 -24.24
CA ALA A 297 1.59 -1.91 -25.63
C ALA A 297 1.27 -3.29 -26.23
N GLY A 298 0.69 -3.29 -27.42
CA GLY A 298 0.35 -4.53 -28.13
C GLY A 298 1.54 -5.44 -28.41
N VAL A 299 2.74 -4.88 -28.61
CA VAL A 299 3.98 -5.65 -28.79
C VAL A 299 4.36 -6.44 -27.53
N HIS A 300 4.08 -5.92 -26.34
CA HIS A 300 4.34 -6.63 -25.08
C HIS A 300 3.37 -7.78 -24.89
N ALA A 301 2.07 -7.56 -25.16
CA ALA A 301 1.06 -8.63 -25.10
C ALA A 301 1.34 -9.76 -26.12
N ASP A 302 1.82 -9.40 -27.32
CA ASP A 302 2.26 -10.38 -28.32
C ASP A 302 3.50 -11.18 -27.85
N GLY A 303 4.49 -10.49 -27.26
CA GLY A 303 5.66 -11.14 -26.69
C GLY A 303 5.34 -12.07 -25.52
N ASP A 304 4.40 -11.69 -24.66
CA ASP A 304 3.92 -12.54 -23.56
C ASP A 304 3.24 -13.81 -24.09
N SER A 305 2.50 -13.72 -25.22
CA SER A 305 1.90 -14.89 -25.87
C SER A 305 2.94 -15.81 -26.51
N LYS A 306 4.19 -15.33 -26.73
CA LYS A 306 5.32 -16.03 -27.36
C LYS A 306 6.43 -16.37 -26.33
N ASN A 307 6.11 -17.16 -25.32
CA ASN A 307 7.02 -17.59 -24.25
C ASN A 307 7.32 -16.52 -23.17
N ASN A 308 6.39 -15.67 -22.84
CA ASN A 308 6.52 -14.69 -21.74
C ASN A 308 7.78 -13.80 -21.87
N LEU A 309 8.05 -13.28 -23.08
CA LEU A 309 9.26 -12.52 -23.37
C LEU A 309 9.41 -11.24 -22.53
N TYR A 310 8.33 -10.72 -21.97
CA TYR A 310 8.31 -9.55 -21.11
C TYR A 310 8.06 -9.88 -19.63
N SER A 311 8.36 -11.12 -19.21
CA SER A 311 8.34 -11.51 -17.81
C SER A 311 9.66 -11.14 -17.11
N SER A 312 9.58 -10.88 -15.82
CA SER A 312 10.71 -10.66 -14.91
C SER A 312 10.48 -11.44 -13.61
N ASN A 313 11.44 -11.37 -12.69
CA ASN A 313 11.29 -11.96 -11.35
C ASN A 313 10.11 -11.37 -10.55
N LEU A 314 9.68 -10.16 -10.91
CA LEU A 314 8.47 -9.53 -10.35
C LEU A 314 7.21 -10.11 -11.02
N ALA A 315 6.98 -11.41 -10.86
CA ALA A 315 5.76 -12.06 -11.34
C ALA A 315 4.55 -11.62 -10.50
N PRO A 316 3.42 -11.24 -11.13
CA PRO A 316 2.23 -10.76 -10.39
C PRO A 316 1.72 -11.77 -9.37
N GLU A 317 1.72 -13.06 -9.70
CA GLU A 317 1.24 -14.17 -8.87
C GLU A 317 1.99 -14.26 -7.53
N ARG A 318 3.28 -13.89 -7.52
CA ARG A 318 4.11 -13.82 -6.31
C ARG A 318 3.53 -12.85 -5.26
N PHE A 319 2.87 -11.79 -5.74
CA PHE A 319 2.25 -10.75 -4.90
C PHE A 319 0.74 -10.89 -4.78
N GLY A 320 0.18 -12.06 -5.10
CA GLY A 320 -1.25 -12.32 -5.05
C GLY A 320 -2.05 -11.53 -6.10
N ARG A 321 -1.42 -11.20 -7.25
CA ARG A 321 -2.02 -10.44 -8.35
C ARG A 321 -2.00 -11.22 -9.65
N THR A 322 -2.65 -10.68 -10.66
CA THR A 322 -2.67 -11.22 -12.03
C THR A 322 -2.10 -10.20 -13.01
N ARG A 323 -1.58 -10.68 -14.12
CA ARG A 323 -1.18 -9.81 -15.23
C ARG A 323 -2.40 -9.34 -15.98
N GLU A 324 -2.44 -8.05 -16.27
CA GLU A 324 -3.53 -7.39 -16.98
C GLU A 324 -3.05 -6.81 -18.31
N TYR A 325 -3.98 -6.61 -19.25
CA TYR A 325 -3.69 -6.01 -20.55
C TYR A 325 -4.65 -4.86 -20.77
N ALA A 326 -4.12 -3.64 -20.70
CA ALA A 326 -4.91 -2.42 -20.83
C ALA A 326 -5.55 -2.32 -22.23
N LEU A 327 -6.75 -1.74 -22.25
CA LEU A 327 -7.50 -1.42 -23.46
C LEU A 327 -7.48 0.10 -23.69
N GLY A 328 -7.04 0.52 -24.88
CA GLY A 328 -6.95 1.94 -25.19
C GLY A 328 -6.18 2.22 -26.49
N LYS A 329 -5.67 3.44 -26.64
CA LYS A 329 -5.01 3.93 -27.86
C LYS A 329 -3.86 3.02 -28.34
N LEU A 330 -3.08 2.44 -27.44
CA LEU A 330 -1.91 1.62 -27.74
C LEU A 330 -2.23 0.12 -27.85
N SER A 331 -3.50 -0.27 -27.71
CA SER A 331 -3.91 -1.66 -27.76
C SER A 331 -3.81 -2.22 -29.17
N GLY A 332 -3.07 -3.32 -29.28
CA GLY A 332 -3.03 -4.14 -30.48
C GLY A 332 -4.01 -5.33 -30.39
N LYS A 333 -4.10 -6.13 -31.47
CA LYS A 333 -4.92 -7.36 -31.48
C LYS A 333 -4.55 -8.33 -30.35
N ALA A 334 -3.28 -8.38 -29.93
CA ALA A 334 -2.82 -9.24 -28.85
C ALA A 334 -3.45 -8.87 -27.51
N ASN A 335 -3.55 -7.55 -27.16
CA ASN A 335 -4.24 -7.10 -25.96
C ASN A 335 -5.72 -7.54 -25.98
N ILE A 336 -6.39 -7.37 -27.12
CA ILE A 336 -7.79 -7.76 -27.26
C ILE A 336 -7.96 -9.27 -27.04
N ARG A 337 -7.12 -10.10 -27.68
CA ARG A 337 -7.16 -11.55 -27.49
C ARG A 337 -6.95 -11.96 -26.04
N LYS A 338 -5.99 -11.36 -25.35
CA LYS A 338 -5.73 -11.66 -23.92
C LYS A 338 -6.92 -11.32 -23.03
N ASN A 339 -7.58 -10.19 -23.28
CA ASN A 339 -8.80 -9.83 -22.56
C ASN A 339 -9.98 -10.75 -22.93
N LEU A 340 -10.11 -11.17 -24.20
CA LEU A 340 -11.13 -12.14 -24.63
C LEU A 340 -10.92 -13.52 -23.99
N GLU A 341 -9.66 -14.01 -23.93
CA GLU A 341 -9.29 -15.25 -23.25
C GLU A 341 -9.72 -15.20 -21.77
N ALA A 342 -9.43 -14.08 -21.08
CA ALA A 342 -9.80 -13.89 -19.67
C ALA A 342 -11.34 -13.88 -19.47
N LEU A 343 -12.09 -13.41 -20.44
CA LEU A 343 -13.57 -13.41 -20.43
C LEU A 343 -14.18 -14.72 -20.97
N GLY A 344 -13.37 -15.66 -21.47
CA GLY A 344 -13.86 -16.88 -22.09
C GLY A 344 -14.62 -16.65 -23.41
N LEU A 345 -14.28 -15.57 -24.13
CA LEU A 345 -14.90 -15.18 -25.39
C LEU A 345 -13.98 -15.52 -26.57
N ASP A 346 -14.57 -15.98 -27.68
CA ASP A 346 -13.86 -16.20 -28.94
C ASP A 346 -14.49 -15.37 -30.05
N LEU A 347 -13.66 -14.69 -30.84
CA LEU A 347 -14.09 -13.83 -31.95
C LEU A 347 -13.31 -14.14 -33.23
N SER A 348 -13.95 -13.96 -34.38
CA SER A 348 -13.27 -14.03 -35.68
C SER A 348 -12.21 -12.92 -35.80
N GLU A 349 -11.20 -13.13 -36.64
CA GLU A 349 -10.13 -12.14 -36.91
C GLU A 349 -10.69 -10.80 -37.41
N GLU A 350 -11.76 -10.82 -38.18
CA GLU A 350 -12.43 -9.60 -38.65
C GLU A 350 -13.09 -8.84 -37.51
N SER A 351 -13.76 -9.57 -36.60
CA SER A 351 -14.37 -8.99 -35.40
C SER A 351 -13.31 -8.41 -34.45
N ILE A 352 -12.22 -9.13 -34.21
CA ILE A 352 -11.07 -8.63 -33.41
C ILE A 352 -10.52 -7.33 -34.01
N ARG A 353 -10.39 -7.26 -35.36
CA ARG A 353 -9.92 -6.03 -36.02
C ARG A 353 -10.86 -4.85 -35.77
N LYS A 354 -12.20 -5.06 -35.94
CA LYS A 354 -13.19 -4.01 -35.72
C LYS A 354 -13.22 -3.54 -34.26
N VAL A 355 -13.19 -4.47 -33.30
CA VAL A 355 -13.14 -4.17 -31.86
C VAL A 355 -11.86 -3.42 -31.51
N THR A 356 -10.71 -3.83 -32.05
CA THR A 356 -9.43 -3.12 -31.83
C THR A 356 -9.51 -1.68 -32.33
N GLN A 357 -10.05 -1.48 -33.55
CA GLN A 357 -10.22 -0.14 -34.10
C GLN A 357 -11.11 0.73 -33.19
N ARG A 358 -12.25 0.20 -32.75
CA ARG A 358 -13.19 0.93 -31.87
C ARG A 358 -12.55 1.32 -30.54
N ILE A 359 -11.79 0.40 -29.92
CA ILE A 359 -11.07 0.68 -28.67
C ILE A 359 -10.00 1.76 -28.87
N THR A 360 -9.29 1.72 -30.00
CA THR A 360 -8.31 2.77 -30.33
C THR A 360 -8.99 4.13 -30.50
N GLU A 361 -10.12 4.19 -31.18
CA GLU A 361 -10.92 5.43 -31.36
C GLU A 361 -11.41 6.00 -30.02
N LEU A 362 -11.86 5.13 -29.09
CA LEU A 362 -12.22 5.54 -27.73
C LEU A 362 -11.01 6.09 -26.97
N GLY A 363 -9.88 5.38 -27.04
CA GLY A 363 -8.62 5.83 -26.42
C GLY A 363 -8.08 7.14 -27.00
N ASP A 364 -8.26 7.42 -28.30
CA ASP A 364 -7.93 8.72 -28.93
C ASP A 364 -8.77 9.86 -28.36
N LYS A 365 -9.99 9.57 -27.93
CA LYS A 365 -10.88 10.51 -27.24
C LYS A 365 -10.61 10.61 -25.74
N LYS A 366 -9.53 9.97 -25.25
CA LYS A 366 -9.18 9.86 -23.84
C LYS A 366 -10.22 9.11 -22.98
N GLU A 367 -11.07 8.31 -23.62
CA GLU A 367 -11.98 7.43 -22.89
C GLU A 367 -11.20 6.24 -22.33
N ILE A 368 -11.43 5.91 -21.06
CA ILE A 368 -10.84 4.74 -20.41
C ILE A 368 -11.73 3.55 -20.68
N VAL A 369 -11.17 2.55 -21.34
CA VAL A 369 -11.83 1.29 -21.63
C VAL A 369 -11.34 0.24 -20.66
N THR A 370 -12.25 -0.44 -19.97
CA THR A 370 -11.94 -1.55 -19.06
C THR A 370 -12.25 -2.90 -19.71
N GLN A 371 -11.81 -3.99 -19.09
CA GLN A 371 -12.13 -5.34 -19.54
C GLN A 371 -13.64 -5.59 -19.52
N GLU A 372 -14.33 -5.02 -18.53
CA GLU A 372 -15.79 -5.12 -18.37
C GLU A 372 -16.57 -4.35 -19.45
N ASP A 373 -15.95 -3.38 -20.13
CA ASP A 373 -16.56 -2.68 -21.26
C ASP A 373 -16.49 -3.50 -22.56
N LEU A 374 -15.56 -4.46 -22.63
CA LEU A 374 -15.30 -5.20 -23.86
C LEU A 374 -16.51 -5.93 -24.43
N PRO A 375 -17.36 -6.65 -23.67
CA PRO A 375 -18.56 -7.27 -24.18
C PRO A 375 -19.54 -6.29 -24.85
N TYR A 376 -19.68 -5.07 -24.30
CA TYR A 376 -20.55 -4.03 -24.86
C TYR A 376 -19.99 -3.46 -26.17
N ILE A 377 -18.67 -3.25 -26.22
CA ILE A 377 -17.99 -2.81 -27.44
C ILE A 377 -18.11 -3.88 -28.53
N ILE A 378 -18.00 -5.15 -28.19
CA ILE A 378 -18.17 -6.26 -29.11
C ILE A 378 -19.59 -6.27 -29.67
N ALA A 379 -20.61 -6.14 -28.82
CA ALA A 379 -22.01 -6.14 -29.24
C ALA A 379 -22.33 -4.97 -30.20
N ASP A 380 -21.81 -3.79 -29.93
CA ASP A 380 -21.98 -2.60 -30.78
C ASP A 380 -21.31 -2.77 -32.14
N VAL A 381 -20.09 -3.29 -32.18
CA VAL A 381 -19.24 -3.34 -33.38
C VAL A 381 -19.57 -4.53 -34.29
N VAL A 382 -19.86 -5.70 -33.70
CA VAL A 382 -20.00 -6.95 -34.46
C VAL A 382 -21.42 -7.19 -34.93
N LYS A 383 -22.41 -6.44 -34.41
CA LYS A 383 -23.84 -6.57 -34.75
C LYS A 383 -24.40 -8.01 -34.62
N HIS A 384 -23.73 -8.85 -33.84
CA HIS A 384 -24.20 -10.19 -33.55
C HIS A 384 -24.70 -10.22 -32.11
N SER A 385 -26.01 -10.41 -31.98
CA SER A 385 -26.76 -10.48 -30.73
C SER A 385 -26.44 -9.32 -29.78
N ALA A 386 -27.33 -8.33 -29.76
CA ALA A 386 -27.37 -7.36 -28.69
C ALA A 386 -27.06 -8.08 -27.39
N ILE A 387 -26.08 -7.59 -26.62
CA ILE A 387 -26.12 -7.82 -25.18
C ILE A 387 -27.55 -7.44 -24.82
N ASN A 388 -28.32 -8.41 -24.42
CA ASN A 388 -29.67 -8.10 -23.93
C ASN A 388 -29.43 -7.28 -22.67
N GLU A 389 -29.41 -5.95 -22.83
CA GLU A 389 -29.48 -5.06 -21.67
C GLU A 389 -30.73 -5.43 -20.92
N ARG A 390 -30.58 -6.31 -19.95
CA ARG A 390 -31.68 -6.82 -19.15
C ARG A 390 -32.21 -5.78 -18.21
N ILE A 391 -31.31 -4.89 -17.82
CA ILE A 391 -31.60 -3.76 -16.92
C ILE A 391 -31.25 -2.48 -17.68
N LYS A 392 -32.29 -1.72 -18.05
CA LYS A 392 -32.14 -0.41 -18.69
C LYS A 392 -32.65 0.68 -17.78
N LEU A 393 -31.84 1.72 -17.60
CA LEU A 393 -32.29 2.95 -16.96
C LEU A 393 -33.17 3.71 -17.95
N ILE A 394 -34.46 3.82 -17.64
CA ILE A 394 -35.43 4.53 -18.53
C ILE A 394 -35.43 6.01 -18.20
N ASN A 395 -35.52 6.34 -16.92
CA ASN A 395 -35.50 7.73 -16.43
C ASN A 395 -35.21 7.76 -14.92
N TYR A 396 -34.72 8.88 -14.45
CA TYR A 396 -34.61 9.15 -13.02
C TYR A 396 -34.75 10.64 -12.75
N GLN A 397 -35.11 10.96 -11.52
CA GLN A 397 -35.12 12.31 -10.99
C GLN A 397 -34.38 12.33 -9.65
N LEU A 398 -33.45 13.28 -9.50
CA LEU A 398 -32.76 13.56 -8.25
C LEU A 398 -33.17 14.95 -7.76
N SER A 399 -33.52 15.08 -6.50
CA SER A 399 -33.89 16.36 -5.90
C SER A 399 -33.00 16.64 -4.69
N ILE A 400 -32.35 17.80 -4.71
CA ILE A 400 -31.60 18.35 -3.59
C ILE A 400 -32.26 19.63 -3.18
N THR A 401 -32.53 19.74 -1.90
CA THR A 401 -33.05 20.96 -1.28
C THR A 401 -32.26 21.23 0.00
N LYS A 402 -31.91 22.48 0.23
CA LYS A 402 -31.22 22.87 1.47
C LYS A 402 -32.04 22.41 2.67
N ASP A 403 -31.35 21.85 3.67
CA ASP A 403 -31.91 21.36 4.93
C ASP A 403 -32.88 20.15 4.81
N LEU A 404 -32.98 19.53 3.61
CA LEU A 404 -33.74 18.31 3.41
C LEU A 404 -32.81 17.21 2.88
N ARG A 405 -33.14 15.95 3.20
CA ARG A 405 -32.39 14.81 2.65
C ARG A 405 -32.67 14.68 1.15
N PRO A 406 -31.65 14.40 0.32
CA PRO A 406 -31.83 14.14 -1.11
C PRO A 406 -32.83 13.03 -1.38
N THR A 407 -33.66 13.20 -2.41
CA THR A 407 -34.61 12.18 -2.87
C THR A 407 -34.31 11.75 -4.29
N ALA A 408 -34.60 10.49 -4.60
CA ALA A 408 -34.51 9.95 -5.94
C ALA A 408 -35.81 9.23 -6.32
N ILE A 409 -36.25 9.42 -7.57
CA ILE A 409 -37.24 8.58 -8.24
C ILE A 409 -36.49 7.88 -9.38
N VAL A 410 -36.55 6.56 -9.44
CA VAL A 410 -35.81 5.76 -10.42
C VAL A 410 -36.78 4.88 -11.19
N LYS A 411 -36.73 4.94 -12.52
CA LYS A 411 -37.49 4.09 -13.41
C LYS A 411 -36.54 3.27 -14.26
N ILE A 412 -36.61 1.94 -14.13
CA ILE A 412 -35.84 1.00 -14.92
C ILE A 412 -36.73 0.00 -15.65
N GLU A 413 -36.19 -0.57 -16.71
CA GLU A 413 -36.75 -1.73 -17.38
C GLU A 413 -35.93 -2.97 -17.07
N ILE A 414 -36.60 -4.05 -16.68
CA ILE A 414 -35.97 -5.35 -16.45
C ILE A 414 -36.68 -6.37 -17.35
N ASN A 415 -35.99 -6.93 -18.35
CA ASN A 415 -36.52 -7.88 -19.29
C ASN A 415 -37.83 -7.38 -19.96
N GLY A 416 -37.86 -6.15 -20.43
CA GLY A 416 -39.01 -5.53 -21.12
C GLY A 416 -40.14 -5.04 -20.20
N LYS A 417 -40.04 -5.24 -18.87
CA LYS A 417 -41.04 -4.77 -17.91
C LYS A 417 -40.52 -3.59 -17.10
N GLN A 418 -41.28 -2.52 -17.02
CA GLN A 418 -40.88 -1.29 -16.35
C GLN A 418 -41.25 -1.30 -14.85
N TYR A 419 -40.37 -0.75 -14.04
CA TYR A 419 -40.52 -0.61 -12.58
C TYR A 419 -40.09 0.78 -12.16
N MET A 420 -40.74 1.32 -11.16
CA MET A 420 -40.45 2.64 -10.60
C MET A 420 -40.52 2.61 -9.09
N GLU A 421 -39.51 3.16 -8.45
CA GLU A 421 -39.43 3.32 -7.00
C GLU A 421 -38.84 4.68 -6.62
N SER A 422 -39.10 5.09 -5.39
CA SER A 422 -38.50 6.29 -4.82
C SER A 422 -37.82 6.01 -3.49
N SER A 423 -36.82 6.81 -3.17
CA SER A 423 -36.11 6.70 -1.89
C SER A 423 -35.49 8.03 -1.45
N VAL A 424 -35.17 8.10 -0.17
CA VAL A 424 -34.42 9.20 0.46
C VAL A 424 -33.03 8.68 0.80
N GLY A 425 -32.01 9.48 0.60
CA GLY A 425 -30.61 9.14 0.90
C GLY A 425 -29.89 10.21 1.68
N ASP A 426 -28.65 9.91 2.09
CA ASP A 426 -27.76 10.88 2.73
C ASP A 426 -27.02 11.74 1.69
N GLY A 427 -27.01 11.30 0.42
CA GLY A 427 -26.55 12.00 -0.77
C GLY A 427 -27.39 11.60 -1.98
N GLN A 428 -27.21 12.28 -3.14
CA GLN A 428 -27.95 12.01 -4.38
C GLN A 428 -27.76 10.58 -4.86
N TYR A 429 -26.52 10.13 -4.93
CA TYR A 429 -26.18 8.78 -5.37
C TYR A 429 -26.71 7.74 -4.37
N ASP A 430 -26.66 7.98 -3.07
CA ASP A 430 -27.25 7.08 -2.07
C ASP A 430 -28.77 7.00 -2.19
N ALA A 431 -29.47 8.11 -2.45
CA ALA A 431 -30.90 8.11 -2.72
C ALA A 431 -31.24 7.27 -3.94
N PHE A 432 -30.49 7.45 -5.04
CA PHE A 432 -30.61 6.65 -6.27
C PHE A 432 -30.39 5.16 -5.98
N MET A 433 -29.30 4.81 -5.30
CA MET A 433 -28.94 3.44 -4.96
C MET A 433 -29.99 2.75 -4.09
N LYS A 434 -30.55 3.48 -3.12
CA LYS A 434 -31.64 2.96 -2.27
C LYS A 434 -32.92 2.68 -3.07
N ALA A 435 -33.30 3.55 -3.99
CA ALA A 435 -34.45 3.34 -4.89
C ALA A 435 -34.19 2.14 -5.82
N LEU A 436 -33.03 2.08 -6.45
CA LEU A 436 -32.63 1.00 -7.34
C LEU A 436 -32.60 -0.37 -6.63
N ARG A 437 -32.05 -0.41 -5.38
CA ARG A 437 -32.03 -1.63 -4.57
C ARG A 437 -33.42 -2.13 -4.22
N LYS A 438 -34.40 -1.24 -3.97
CA LYS A 438 -35.80 -1.63 -3.74
C LYS A 438 -36.36 -2.36 -4.95
N ILE A 439 -36.21 -1.81 -6.15
CA ILE A 439 -36.67 -2.44 -7.38
C ILE A 439 -35.97 -3.80 -7.59
N TYR A 440 -34.62 -3.80 -7.51
CA TYR A 440 -33.83 -4.98 -7.81
C TYR A 440 -34.15 -6.14 -6.87
N ARG A 441 -34.16 -5.91 -5.55
CA ARG A 441 -34.49 -6.93 -4.53
C ARG A 441 -35.91 -7.43 -4.69
N GLY A 442 -36.87 -6.53 -4.92
CA GLY A 442 -38.28 -6.88 -5.10
C GLY A 442 -38.52 -7.77 -6.30
N GLN A 443 -37.86 -7.52 -7.43
CA GLN A 443 -38.04 -8.25 -8.67
C GLN A 443 -37.14 -9.48 -8.82
N ARG A 444 -35.90 -9.42 -8.31
CA ARG A 444 -34.90 -10.48 -8.48
C ARG A 444 -34.78 -11.40 -7.28
N ARG A 445 -35.24 -10.98 -6.09
CA ARG A 445 -35.12 -11.72 -4.82
C ARG A 445 -33.69 -12.18 -4.53
N ARG A 446 -32.69 -11.35 -4.89
CA ARG A 446 -31.26 -11.65 -4.78
C ARG A 446 -30.54 -10.55 -4.04
N GLU A 447 -29.34 -10.90 -3.54
CA GLU A 447 -28.46 -9.94 -2.93
C GLU A 447 -28.00 -8.90 -3.97
N PHE A 448 -28.02 -7.63 -3.58
CA PHE A 448 -27.51 -6.54 -4.40
C PHE A 448 -25.98 -6.47 -4.19
N PRO A 449 -25.19 -6.26 -5.27
CA PRO A 449 -23.73 -6.14 -5.13
C PRO A 449 -23.34 -5.09 -4.08
N ARG A 450 -22.33 -5.42 -3.28
CA ARG A 450 -21.82 -4.54 -2.23
C ARG A 450 -20.76 -3.62 -2.81
N LEU A 451 -20.93 -2.32 -2.66
CA LEU A 451 -19.92 -1.32 -2.99
C LEU A 451 -18.80 -1.40 -1.96
N THR A 452 -17.56 -1.57 -2.40
CA THR A 452 -16.37 -1.67 -1.55
C THR A 452 -15.44 -0.47 -1.68
N ASN A 453 -15.41 0.19 -2.85
CA ASN A 453 -14.67 1.42 -3.07
C ASN A 453 -15.38 2.30 -4.10
N TYR A 454 -15.27 3.62 -3.94
CA TYR A 454 -15.88 4.60 -4.84
C TYR A 454 -14.92 5.80 -4.97
N ALA A 455 -14.42 6.01 -6.17
CA ALA A 455 -13.50 7.10 -6.48
C ALA A 455 -14.05 7.95 -7.62
N ILE A 456 -13.97 9.27 -7.47
CA ILE A 456 -14.25 10.25 -8.50
C ILE A 456 -12.95 10.90 -8.93
N ASN A 457 -12.69 10.91 -10.21
CA ASN A 457 -11.52 11.57 -10.78
C ASN A 457 -11.93 12.53 -11.90
N ILE A 458 -11.35 13.72 -11.89
CA ILE A 458 -11.47 14.67 -12.99
C ILE A 458 -10.16 14.62 -13.77
N PRO A 459 -10.16 14.13 -15.02
CA PRO A 459 -8.95 14.07 -15.84
C PRO A 459 -8.27 15.45 -15.95
N PRO A 460 -6.93 15.52 -15.91
CA PRO A 460 -6.21 16.78 -16.01
C PRO A 460 -6.54 17.56 -17.29
N GLY A 461 -6.65 18.90 -17.18
CA GLY A 461 -6.95 19.79 -18.31
C GLY A 461 -8.42 20.16 -18.45
N GLY A 462 -9.26 19.84 -17.43
CA GLY A 462 -10.69 20.15 -17.44
C GLY A 462 -10.98 21.64 -17.24
N HIS A 463 -11.95 22.11 -18.02
CA HIS A 463 -12.74 23.31 -17.72
C HIS A 463 -13.95 22.94 -16.89
N THR A 464 -14.87 23.85 -16.63
CA THR A 464 -16.11 23.60 -15.86
C THR A 464 -17.06 22.57 -16.47
N ASP A 465 -16.83 22.21 -17.75
CA ASP A 465 -17.49 21.16 -18.54
C ASP A 465 -16.67 19.86 -18.68
N ALA A 466 -15.65 19.70 -17.82
CA ALA A 466 -14.81 18.51 -17.85
C ALA A 466 -15.60 17.25 -17.55
N LEU A 467 -15.29 16.18 -18.29
CA LEU A 467 -15.82 14.86 -17.98
C LEU A 467 -15.29 14.39 -16.63
N VAL A 468 -16.17 13.84 -15.83
CA VAL A 468 -15.89 13.22 -14.53
C VAL A 468 -15.93 11.71 -14.71
N GLN A 469 -14.92 11.04 -14.19
CA GLN A 469 -14.84 9.59 -14.15
C GLN A 469 -15.23 9.08 -12.77
N ALA A 470 -16.24 8.23 -12.69
CA ALA A 470 -16.59 7.46 -11.50
C ALA A 470 -16.07 6.04 -11.64
N THR A 471 -15.16 5.64 -10.76
CA THR A 471 -14.65 4.26 -10.66
C THR A 471 -15.23 3.63 -9.40
N ILE A 472 -15.91 2.50 -9.54
CA ILE A 472 -16.57 1.83 -8.43
C ILE A 472 -16.12 0.37 -8.37
N HIS A 473 -15.68 -0.06 -7.19
CA HIS A 473 -15.37 -1.46 -6.91
C HIS A 473 -16.54 -2.09 -6.16
N TRP A 474 -16.84 -3.32 -6.52
CA TRP A 474 -17.98 -4.07 -6.01
C TRP A 474 -17.58 -5.46 -5.57
N GLU A 475 -18.29 -5.99 -4.61
CA GLU A 475 -18.21 -7.39 -4.23
C GLU A 475 -19.54 -8.08 -4.47
N TYR A 476 -19.50 -9.21 -5.18
CA TYR A 476 -20.68 -10.05 -5.45
C TYR A 476 -20.28 -11.52 -5.52
N SER A 477 -20.92 -12.36 -4.70
CA SER A 477 -20.66 -13.82 -4.63
C SER A 477 -19.17 -14.17 -4.52
N GLY A 478 -18.42 -13.45 -3.68
CA GLY A 478 -16.97 -13.67 -3.42
C GLY A 478 -16.05 -13.18 -4.54
N ARG A 479 -16.58 -12.44 -5.53
CA ARG A 479 -15.80 -11.82 -6.61
C ARG A 479 -15.76 -10.31 -6.44
N THR A 480 -14.62 -9.72 -6.77
CA THR A 480 -14.46 -8.28 -6.90
C THR A 480 -14.64 -7.89 -8.36
N LEU A 481 -15.50 -6.92 -8.62
CA LEU A 481 -15.78 -6.36 -9.93
C LEU A 481 -15.46 -4.86 -9.91
N LYS A 482 -14.99 -4.32 -11.04
CA LYS A 482 -14.70 -2.89 -11.19
C LYS A 482 -15.51 -2.36 -12.37
N THR A 483 -16.24 -1.27 -12.17
CA THR A 483 -16.97 -0.59 -13.25
C THR A 483 -16.61 0.89 -13.30
N VAL A 484 -16.63 1.44 -14.52
CA VAL A 484 -16.29 2.85 -14.77
C VAL A 484 -17.44 3.49 -15.55
N GLY A 485 -17.81 4.70 -15.12
CA GLY A 485 -18.74 5.57 -15.84
C GLY A 485 -18.13 6.93 -16.08
N LEU A 486 -18.46 7.54 -17.21
CA LEU A 486 -17.99 8.86 -17.62
C LEU A 486 -19.19 9.75 -17.91
N ASP A 487 -19.20 10.93 -17.32
CA ASP A 487 -20.18 11.99 -17.59
C ASP A 487 -19.63 13.35 -17.14
N ALA A 488 -20.26 14.45 -17.54
CA ALA A 488 -20.00 15.78 -16.99
C ALA A 488 -20.53 15.93 -15.56
N ASP A 489 -21.56 15.16 -15.19
CA ASP A 489 -22.09 15.07 -13.83
C ASP A 489 -21.55 13.83 -13.11
N GLN A 490 -20.97 14.04 -11.91
CA GLN A 490 -20.37 12.96 -11.12
C GLN A 490 -21.38 11.87 -10.70
N THR A 491 -22.64 12.27 -10.45
CA THR A 491 -23.69 11.32 -10.06
C THR A 491 -24.15 10.50 -11.26
N GLU A 492 -24.25 11.12 -12.44
CA GLU A 492 -24.55 10.45 -13.69
C GLU A 492 -23.43 9.45 -14.06
N ALA A 493 -22.17 9.84 -13.90
CA ALA A 493 -21.04 8.93 -14.09
C ALA A 493 -21.13 7.69 -13.18
N ALA A 494 -21.47 7.87 -11.90
CA ALA A 494 -21.66 6.78 -10.96
C ALA A 494 -22.89 5.90 -11.30
N ILE A 495 -23.98 6.51 -11.74
CA ILE A 495 -25.19 5.80 -12.21
C ILE A 495 -24.86 4.91 -13.40
N LYS A 496 -24.12 5.42 -14.39
CA LYS A 496 -23.68 4.64 -15.57
C LYS A 496 -22.84 3.43 -15.16
N ALA A 497 -21.88 3.62 -14.24
CA ALA A 497 -21.07 2.54 -13.69
C ALA A 497 -21.92 1.46 -12.98
N THR A 498 -22.98 1.89 -12.27
CA THR A 498 -23.88 0.99 -11.53
C THR A 498 -24.76 0.16 -12.46
N ILE A 499 -25.34 0.77 -13.50
CA ILE A 499 -26.19 0.04 -14.47
C ILE A 499 -25.35 -1.00 -15.24
N LYS A 500 -24.10 -0.66 -15.61
CA LYS A 500 -23.15 -1.64 -16.17
C LYS A 500 -22.96 -2.84 -15.25
N LEU A 501 -22.68 -2.62 -13.98
CA LEU A 501 -22.52 -3.69 -13.01
C LEU A 501 -23.73 -4.63 -12.98
N LEU A 502 -24.93 -4.08 -12.89
CA LEU A 502 -26.15 -4.90 -12.79
C LEU A 502 -26.33 -5.78 -14.01
N ASN A 503 -26.01 -5.31 -15.20
CA ASN A 503 -26.05 -6.11 -16.41
C ASN A 503 -24.98 -7.22 -16.42
N ILE A 504 -23.75 -6.93 -15.98
CA ILE A 504 -22.67 -7.92 -15.80
C ILE A 504 -23.10 -9.03 -14.84
N VAL A 505 -23.70 -8.66 -13.71
CA VAL A 505 -24.19 -9.62 -12.71
C VAL A 505 -25.31 -10.49 -13.27
N GLU A 506 -26.24 -9.93 -14.03
CA GLU A 506 -27.34 -10.69 -14.67
C GLU A 506 -26.83 -11.69 -15.71
N GLU A 507 -25.81 -11.32 -16.49
CA GLU A 507 -25.20 -12.21 -17.47
C GLU A 507 -24.45 -13.37 -16.78
N TYR A 508 -23.66 -13.06 -15.75
CA TYR A 508 -22.95 -14.07 -14.97
C TYR A 508 -23.88 -15.11 -14.36
N ILE A 509 -25.01 -14.69 -13.81
CA ILE A 509 -25.99 -15.57 -13.18
C ILE A 509 -26.56 -16.59 -14.18
N ASP A 510 -26.75 -16.23 -15.42
CA ASP A 510 -27.27 -17.15 -16.42
C ASP A 510 -26.22 -18.12 -16.95
N SER A 511 -24.95 -17.71 -16.96
CA SER A 511 -23.84 -18.60 -17.33
C SER A 511 -23.62 -19.74 -16.32
N VAL A 512 -24.00 -19.53 -15.05
CA VAL A 512 -23.83 -20.50 -13.95
C VAL A 512 -25.07 -21.42 -13.77
N LYS A 513 -26.20 -21.11 -14.42
CA LYS A 513 -27.35 -22.03 -14.39
C LYS A 513 -27.05 -23.29 -15.20
N PRO A 514 -27.22 -24.51 -14.64
CA PRO A 514 -27.13 -25.72 -15.45
C PRO A 514 -28.09 -25.59 -16.65
N LYS A 515 -27.57 -25.78 -17.85
CA LYS A 515 -28.40 -25.90 -19.06
C LYS A 515 -29.37 -27.05 -18.81
N LYS A 516 -30.67 -26.73 -18.69
CA LYS A 516 -31.73 -27.73 -18.62
C LYS A 516 -31.85 -28.47 -19.93
#